data_6f603b4ec069eaf5d2988428bc6a8c12
#
_entry.id   6f603b4ec069eaf5d2988428bc6a8c12
#
_cell.length_a   1.000
_cell.length_b   1.000
_cell.length_c   1.000
_cell.angle_alpha   90.00
_cell.angle_beta   90.00
_cell.angle_gamma   90.00
#
_symmetry.space_group_name_H-M   'P 1'
#
loop_
_entity.id
_entity.type
_entity.pdbx_description
1 polymer ?
#
loop_
_entity_poly.entity_id
_entity_poly.type
_entity_poly.pdbx_seq_one_letter_code
_entity_poly.pdbx_strand_id
1 'polypeptide(L)'
;MKYWRGYLVAAIAAAFSLALIAFAKAHTELIDIFYPYVTRMIQDFLTDWSSSVSFCLWQLGAAVLIVGIIASLVLMVVLRWNPIQLIGWILAVVSIGFFLHTGIYGLNYYAGPLSEDIRLTNEPYTLDELEAATAYYRDQANALSLQVSRDSEGNPEYPSFETLAEQAGEGFQKLTYEEYMPVFAGSTVPVKKLGWADMYTSMGIVGFTMFLTGEAAVNPQAPPVSLPFTICHEMAHRMCIAQEQDANMAAFLACRAHSELPFRYSAYFMAYRYCYSALAAHSPGAAKRVAAGAGELLQHDMDYYDDFFHSRRDDSATNIATTVNDTYIKVSGNDKGVASYGEVCDLLVNWHIQTIILPSSIVEEEKFNPLDETQVDLSGLPNAKESYTNDAGNAE
;
A
#
# COMPACT_ATOMS: atom_id res chain seq x y z
N MET A 1 -40.90 21.70 -14.58
CA MET A 1 -40.50 20.49 -13.79
C MET A 1 -39.62 19.50 -14.56
N LYS A 2 -39.73 19.33 -15.87
CA LYS A 2 -38.97 18.33 -16.65
C LYS A 2 -37.44 18.59 -16.69
N TYR A 3 -36.98 19.81 -16.63
CA TYR A 3 -35.57 20.19 -16.75
C TYR A 3 -34.77 20.04 -15.44
N TRP A 4 -35.42 19.98 -14.29
CA TRP A 4 -34.75 19.91 -12.97
C TRP A 4 -34.53 18.52 -12.40
N ARG A 5 -35.01 17.48 -13.08
CA ARG A 5 -34.93 16.11 -12.57
C ARG A 5 -33.47 15.66 -12.34
N GLY A 6 -32.58 15.93 -13.31
CA GLY A 6 -31.16 15.56 -13.15
C GLY A 6 -30.50 16.27 -11.97
N TYR A 7 -30.76 17.57 -11.80
CA TYR A 7 -30.24 18.34 -10.66
C TYR A 7 -30.79 17.84 -9.32
N LEU A 8 -32.05 17.44 -9.28
CA LEU A 8 -32.65 16.88 -8.05
C LEU A 8 -31.96 15.55 -7.68
N VAL A 9 -31.75 14.67 -8.65
CA VAL A 9 -31.02 13.39 -8.43
C VAL A 9 -29.59 13.69 -7.96
N ALA A 10 -28.89 14.62 -8.62
CA ALA A 10 -27.54 15.01 -8.21
C ALA A 10 -27.51 15.54 -6.77
N ALA A 11 -28.42 16.43 -6.42
CA ALA A 11 -28.49 17.03 -5.09
C ALA A 11 -28.80 15.96 -4.01
N ILE A 12 -29.69 15.02 -4.28
CA ILE A 12 -30.00 13.92 -3.35
C ILE A 12 -28.79 13.01 -3.16
N ALA A 13 -28.15 12.56 -4.24
CA ALA A 13 -26.98 11.71 -4.15
C ALA A 13 -25.82 12.39 -3.41
N ALA A 14 -25.54 13.66 -3.73
CA ALA A 14 -24.53 14.44 -3.03
C ALA A 14 -24.87 14.62 -1.53
N ALA A 15 -26.12 14.91 -1.19
CA ALA A 15 -26.54 15.04 0.20
C ALA A 15 -26.34 13.74 1.00
N PHE A 16 -26.65 12.59 0.41
CA PHE A 16 -26.40 11.29 1.05
C PHE A 16 -24.89 11.03 1.22
N SER A 17 -24.05 11.33 0.21
CA SER A 17 -22.61 11.20 0.35
C SER A 17 -22.06 12.05 1.49
N LEU A 18 -22.46 13.32 1.55
CA LEU A 18 -22.04 14.23 2.61
C LEU A 18 -22.52 13.79 3.99
N ALA A 19 -23.73 13.24 4.07
CA ALA A 19 -24.27 12.69 5.32
C ALA A 19 -23.46 11.46 5.79
N LEU A 20 -23.09 10.55 4.88
CA LEU A 20 -22.23 9.40 5.18
C LEU A 20 -20.85 9.84 5.66
N ILE A 21 -20.23 10.82 4.98
CA ILE A 21 -18.94 11.38 5.38
C ILE A 21 -19.03 12.05 6.75
N ALA A 22 -20.08 12.86 6.99
CA ALA A 22 -20.29 13.50 8.29
C ALA A 22 -20.49 12.46 9.41
N PHE A 23 -21.23 11.38 9.12
CA PHE A 23 -21.39 10.27 10.04
C PHE A 23 -20.06 9.57 10.34
N ALA A 24 -19.26 9.27 9.32
CA ALA A 24 -17.95 8.64 9.49
C ALA A 24 -16.99 9.50 10.33
N LYS A 25 -16.95 10.81 10.07
CA LYS A 25 -16.16 11.76 10.88
C LYS A 25 -16.59 11.83 12.33
N ALA A 26 -17.88 11.65 12.63
CA ALA A 26 -18.41 11.69 13.97
C ALA A 26 -18.28 10.35 14.72
N HIS A 27 -18.08 9.23 14.00
CA HIS A 27 -18.10 7.88 14.55
C HIS A 27 -16.97 7.02 13.97
N THR A 28 -15.71 7.52 14.03
CA THR A 28 -14.54 6.84 13.47
C THR A 28 -14.33 5.44 14.06
N GLU A 29 -14.53 5.26 15.37
CA GLU A 29 -14.45 3.94 16.02
C GLU A 29 -15.44 2.93 15.44
N LEU A 30 -16.65 3.37 15.10
CA LEU A 30 -17.66 2.49 14.50
C LEU A 30 -17.28 2.14 13.05
N ILE A 31 -16.74 3.11 12.32
CA ILE A 31 -16.23 2.88 10.97
C ILE A 31 -15.10 1.86 11.03
N ASP A 32 -14.14 2.02 11.92
CA ASP A 32 -12.99 1.14 12.05
C ASP A 32 -13.38 -0.32 12.35
N ILE A 33 -14.30 -0.53 13.26
CA ILE A 33 -14.74 -1.89 13.66
C ILE A 33 -15.47 -2.63 12.54
N PHE A 34 -16.30 -1.96 11.75
CA PHE A 34 -17.23 -2.65 10.84
C PHE A 34 -16.97 -2.40 9.36
N TYR A 35 -16.63 -1.18 8.99
CA TYR A 35 -16.68 -0.77 7.60
C TYR A 35 -15.61 -1.43 6.71
N PRO A 36 -14.33 -1.56 7.11
CA PRO A 36 -13.32 -2.24 6.31
C PRO A 36 -13.66 -3.70 6.03
N TYR A 37 -14.27 -4.40 7.00
CA TYR A 37 -14.67 -5.80 6.82
C TYR A 37 -15.81 -5.95 5.81
N VAL A 38 -16.84 -5.10 5.91
CA VAL A 38 -17.98 -5.12 4.99
C VAL A 38 -17.56 -4.74 3.58
N THR A 39 -16.78 -3.67 3.45
CA THR A 39 -16.32 -3.23 2.13
C THR A 39 -15.34 -4.19 1.50
N ARG A 40 -14.49 -4.86 2.28
CA ARG A 40 -13.62 -5.93 1.79
C ARG A 40 -14.43 -7.08 1.19
N MET A 41 -15.49 -7.54 1.86
CA MET A 41 -16.39 -8.56 1.29
C MET A 41 -17.01 -8.11 -0.04
N ILE A 42 -17.36 -6.82 -0.15
CA ILE A 42 -17.87 -6.24 -1.41
C ILE A 42 -16.76 -6.23 -2.47
N GLN A 43 -15.54 -5.80 -2.11
CA GLN A 43 -14.40 -5.78 -3.04
C GLN A 43 -14.04 -7.20 -3.50
N ASP A 44 -14.02 -8.18 -2.61
CA ASP A 44 -13.75 -9.58 -2.95
C ASP A 44 -14.78 -10.11 -3.97
N PHE A 45 -16.08 -9.89 -3.71
CA PHE A 45 -17.14 -10.25 -4.65
C PHE A 45 -16.98 -9.57 -6.03
N LEU A 46 -16.71 -8.27 -6.04
CA LEU A 46 -16.51 -7.51 -7.28
C LEU A 46 -15.25 -7.98 -8.03
N THR A 47 -14.18 -8.28 -7.29
CA THR A 47 -12.93 -8.82 -7.84
C THR A 47 -13.16 -10.18 -8.49
N ASP A 48 -13.84 -11.10 -7.81
CA ASP A 48 -14.16 -12.43 -8.35
C ASP A 48 -15.00 -12.31 -9.62
N TRP A 49 -16.01 -11.43 -9.61
CA TRP A 49 -16.83 -11.17 -10.79
C TRP A 49 -16.01 -10.59 -11.95
N SER A 50 -15.18 -9.58 -11.69
CA SER A 50 -14.39 -8.91 -12.71
C SER A 50 -13.24 -9.77 -13.24
N SER A 51 -12.74 -10.74 -12.45
CA SER A 51 -11.67 -11.66 -12.81
C SER A 51 -12.02 -12.60 -13.97
N SER A 52 -13.32 -12.73 -14.30
CA SER A 52 -13.80 -13.51 -15.44
C SER A 52 -13.26 -13.04 -16.80
N VAL A 53 -12.70 -11.83 -16.87
CA VAL A 53 -12.06 -11.26 -18.06
C VAL A 53 -10.65 -10.77 -17.71
N SER A 54 -9.72 -10.86 -18.68
CA SER A 54 -8.31 -10.52 -18.49
C SER A 54 -7.99 -9.03 -18.64
N PHE A 55 -8.90 -8.23 -19.20
CA PHE A 55 -8.74 -6.79 -19.36
C PHE A 55 -9.48 -6.01 -18.28
N CYS A 56 -9.12 -4.74 -18.08
CA CYS A 56 -9.77 -3.87 -17.10
C CYS A 56 -11.17 -3.45 -17.56
N LEU A 57 -12.20 -3.96 -16.89
CA LEU A 57 -13.62 -3.61 -17.15
C LEU A 57 -13.87 -2.12 -16.94
N TRP A 58 -13.26 -1.53 -15.91
CA TRP A 58 -13.42 -0.10 -15.64
C TRP A 58 -12.88 0.78 -16.77
N GLN A 59 -11.78 0.36 -17.46
CA GLN A 59 -11.25 1.10 -18.61
C GLN A 59 -12.24 1.04 -19.78
N LEU A 60 -12.85 -0.13 -20.02
CA LEU A 60 -13.93 -0.25 -21.00
C LEU A 60 -15.12 0.64 -20.60
N GLY A 61 -15.52 0.61 -19.33
CA GLY A 61 -16.59 1.47 -18.80
C GLY A 61 -16.29 2.96 -18.99
N ALA A 62 -15.07 3.39 -18.70
CA ALA A 62 -14.62 4.76 -18.94
C ALA A 62 -14.66 5.15 -20.42
N ALA A 63 -14.20 4.28 -21.31
CA ALA A 63 -14.27 4.51 -22.75
C ALA A 63 -15.73 4.65 -23.23
N VAL A 64 -16.63 3.76 -22.80
CA VAL A 64 -18.06 3.83 -23.10
C VAL A 64 -18.68 5.12 -22.57
N LEU A 65 -18.31 5.54 -21.36
CA LEU A 65 -18.78 6.80 -20.75
C LEU A 65 -18.32 8.01 -21.57
N ILE A 66 -17.06 8.06 -21.99
CA ILE A 66 -16.51 9.15 -22.82
C ILE A 66 -17.24 9.21 -24.17
N VAL A 67 -17.40 8.07 -24.83
CA VAL A 67 -18.14 8.00 -26.10
C VAL A 67 -19.60 8.42 -25.89
N GLY A 68 -20.23 8.01 -24.81
CA GLY A 68 -21.59 8.42 -24.44
C GLY A 68 -21.73 9.92 -24.22
N ILE A 69 -20.76 10.56 -23.56
CA ILE A 69 -20.72 12.01 -23.37
C ILE A 69 -20.59 12.72 -24.72
N ILE A 70 -19.62 12.29 -25.56
CA ILE A 70 -19.41 12.88 -26.89
C ILE A 70 -20.67 12.72 -27.73
N ALA A 71 -21.26 11.54 -27.81
CA ALA A 71 -22.51 11.28 -28.51
C ALA A 71 -23.66 12.17 -28.00
N SER A 72 -23.78 12.33 -26.68
CA SER A 72 -24.79 13.19 -26.06
C SER A 72 -24.61 14.66 -26.44
N LEU A 73 -23.36 15.13 -26.53
CA LEU A 73 -23.07 16.50 -26.99
C LEU A 73 -23.44 16.70 -28.47
N VAL A 74 -23.10 15.74 -29.31
CA VAL A 74 -23.49 15.75 -30.75
C VAL A 74 -25.01 15.73 -30.88
N LEU A 75 -25.69 14.83 -30.19
CA LEU A 75 -27.15 14.72 -30.20
C LEU A 75 -27.83 15.96 -29.64
N MET A 76 -27.23 16.60 -28.65
CA MET A 76 -27.73 17.90 -28.13
C MET A 76 -27.80 18.94 -29.24
N VAL A 77 -26.78 19.02 -30.09
CA VAL A 77 -26.76 19.99 -31.22
C VAL A 77 -27.77 19.58 -32.31
N VAL A 78 -27.69 18.29 -32.73
CA VAL A 78 -28.51 17.77 -33.83
C VAL A 78 -30.01 17.75 -33.49
N LEU A 79 -30.36 17.27 -32.33
CA LEU A 79 -31.74 17.10 -31.86
C LEU A 79 -32.23 18.34 -31.05
N ARG A 80 -31.40 19.37 -30.94
CA ARG A 80 -31.70 20.62 -30.20
C ARG A 80 -32.15 20.33 -28.77
N TRP A 81 -31.49 19.40 -28.08
CA TRP A 81 -31.76 19.13 -26.67
C TRP A 81 -31.43 20.36 -25.81
N ASN A 82 -32.14 20.50 -24.72
CA ASN A 82 -31.86 21.60 -23.79
C ASN A 82 -30.54 21.32 -23.05
N PRO A 83 -29.50 22.20 -23.20
CA PRO A 83 -28.20 22.02 -22.55
C PRO A 83 -28.28 22.01 -21.03
N ILE A 84 -29.21 22.77 -20.43
CA ILE A 84 -29.43 22.79 -18.98
C ILE A 84 -29.85 21.37 -18.49
N GLN A 85 -30.73 20.71 -19.24
CA GLN A 85 -31.16 19.33 -18.89
C GLN A 85 -30.00 18.34 -19.01
N LEU A 86 -29.17 18.45 -20.05
CA LEU A 86 -28.00 17.57 -20.23
C LEU A 86 -27.01 17.75 -19.08
N ILE A 87 -26.66 18.99 -18.72
CA ILE A 87 -25.79 19.29 -17.57
C ILE A 87 -26.34 18.67 -16.29
N GLY A 88 -27.64 18.78 -16.03
CA GLY A 88 -28.28 18.18 -14.87
C GLY A 88 -28.10 16.65 -14.80
N TRP A 89 -28.19 15.97 -15.94
CA TRP A 89 -27.98 14.51 -15.97
C TRP A 89 -26.50 14.11 -15.84
N ILE A 90 -25.57 14.90 -16.41
CA ILE A 90 -24.12 14.69 -16.20
C ILE A 90 -23.79 14.82 -14.70
N LEU A 91 -24.28 15.87 -14.06
CA LEU A 91 -24.11 16.06 -12.61
C LEU A 91 -24.73 14.90 -11.81
N ALA A 92 -25.89 14.38 -12.24
CA ALA A 92 -26.49 13.22 -11.58
C ALA A 92 -25.59 11.99 -11.66
N VAL A 93 -25.02 11.69 -12.83
CA VAL A 93 -24.10 10.56 -13.01
C VAL A 93 -22.87 10.70 -12.10
N VAL A 94 -22.24 11.89 -12.09
CA VAL A 94 -21.08 12.17 -11.24
C VAL A 94 -21.43 12.02 -9.76
N SER A 95 -22.56 12.60 -9.32
CA SER A 95 -22.97 12.53 -7.91
C SER A 95 -23.35 11.11 -7.47
N ILE A 96 -23.96 10.30 -8.35
CA ILE A 96 -24.23 8.90 -8.10
C ILE A 96 -22.91 8.11 -8.00
N GLY A 97 -21.97 8.36 -8.91
CA GLY A 97 -20.64 7.73 -8.85
C GLY A 97 -19.92 8.05 -7.53
N PHE A 98 -19.97 9.30 -7.09
CA PHE A 98 -19.42 9.73 -5.81
C PHE A 98 -20.14 9.08 -4.61
N PHE A 99 -21.46 8.95 -4.67
CA PHE A 99 -22.23 8.26 -3.64
C PHE A 99 -21.88 6.77 -3.54
N LEU A 100 -21.76 6.09 -4.68
CA LEU A 100 -21.33 4.69 -4.72
C LEU A 100 -19.90 4.54 -4.19
N HIS A 101 -18.98 5.40 -4.63
CA HIS A 101 -17.63 5.44 -4.09
C HIS A 101 -17.63 5.57 -2.57
N THR A 102 -18.31 6.60 -2.05
CA THR A 102 -18.37 6.85 -0.61
C THR A 102 -18.93 5.64 0.14
N GLY A 103 -20.00 5.02 -0.38
CA GLY A 103 -20.72 3.92 0.29
C GLY A 103 -20.00 2.58 0.26
N ILE A 104 -19.18 2.29 -0.76
CA ILE A 104 -18.55 0.97 -0.93
C ILE A 104 -17.04 0.95 -0.74
N TYR A 105 -16.40 2.13 -0.60
CA TYR A 105 -14.96 2.23 -0.41
C TYR A 105 -14.51 3.46 0.38
N GLY A 106 -15.01 4.65 0.05
CA GLY A 106 -14.46 5.93 0.47
C GLY A 106 -14.41 6.15 1.98
N LEU A 107 -15.29 5.51 2.76
CA LEU A 107 -15.24 5.66 4.21
C LEU A 107 -14.07 4.90 4.87
N ASN A 108 -13.34 4.03 4.16
CA ASN A 108 -12.10 3.42 4.69
C ASN A 108 -11.01 4.48 4.99
N TYR A 109 -11.08 5.67 4.40
CA TYR A 109 -10.20 6.79 4.77
C TYR A 109 -10.43 7.32 6.19
N TYR A 110 -11.52 6.92 6.85
CA TYR A 110 -11.87 7.28 8.23
C TYR A 110 -11.70 6.11 9.22
N ALA A 111 -11.27 4.95 8.75
CA ALA A 111 -10.87 3.83 9.60
C ALA A 111 -9.53 4.13 10.30
N GLY A 112 -9.20 3.35 11.32
CA GLY A 112 -7.92 3.42 12.02
C GLY A 112 -6.72 3.18 11.09
N PRO A 113 -5.52 3.60 11.50
CA PRO A 113 -4.31 3.40 10.71
C PRO A 113 -3.89 1.92 10.73
N LEU A 114 -3.27 1.46 9.65
CA LEU A 114 -2.75 0.10 9.54
C LEU A 114 -1.80 -0.28 10.69
N SER A 115 -1.07 0.70 11.23
CA SER A 115 -0.14 0.49 12.35
C SER A 115 -0.82 -0.16 13.57
N GLU A 116 -2.08 0.17 13.87
CA GLU A 116 -2.83 -0.46 14.96
C GLU A 116 -3.14 -1.93 14.66
N ASP A 117 -3.57 -2.24 13.44
CA ASP A 117 -3.89 -3.61 13.00
C ASP A 117 -2.66 -4.54 13.02
N ILE A 118 -1.48 -4.02 12.67
CA ILE A 118 -0.22 -4.78 12.66
C ILE A 118 0.57 -4.66 13.97
N ARG A 119 -0.01 -4.01 14.99
CA ARG A 119 0.60 -3.78 16.31
C ARG A 119 1.94 -3.04 16.25
N LEU A 120 2.05 -2.11 15.33
CA LEU A 120 3.20 -1.24 15.18
C LEU A 120 2.93 0.08 15.89
N THR A 121 3.70 0.39 16.93
CA THR A 121 3.60 1.68 17.62
C THR A 121 4.28 2.75 16.76
N ASN A 122 3.54 3.79 16.38
CA ASN A 122 4.08 4.89 15.56
C ASN A 122 4.51 6.05 16.48
N GLU A 123 5.78 6.00 16.91
CA GLU A 123 6.37 6.97 17.84
C GLU A 123 7.32 7.93 17.10
N PRO A 124 7.52 9.15 17.62
CA PRO A 124 8.57 10.04 17.14
C PRO A 124 9.96 9.41 17.24
N TYR A 125 10.77 9.57 16.24
CA TYR A 125 12.12 9.04 16.17
C TYR A 125 13.15 10.16 15.91
N THR A 126 14.41 9.87 16.20
CA THR A 126 15.53 10.79 16.01
C THR A 126 16.08 10.73 14.59
N LEU A 127 16.90 11.73 14.22
CA LEU A 127 17.62 11.72 12.96
C LEU A 127 18.58 10.53 12.85
N ASP A 128 19.21 10.14 13.96
CA ASP A 128 20.14 9.01 13.99
C ASP A 128 19.41 7.68 13.76
N GLU A 129 18.18 7.53 14.27
CA GLU A 129 17.33 6.37 14.01
C GLU A 129 16.86 6.33 12.55
N LEU A 130 16.54 7.48 11.94
CA LEU A 130 16.25 7.56 10.51
C LEU A 130 17.47 7.19 9.66
N GLU A 131 18.66 7.68 10.01
CA GLU A 131 19.91 7.34 9.33
C GLU A 131 20.20 5.84 9.46
N ALA A 132 20.04 5.25 10.63
CA ALA A 132 20.23 3.83 10.90
C ALA A 132 19.25 2.95 10.11
N ALA A 133 17.95 3.28 10.12
CA ALA A 133 16.94 2.57 9.34
C ALA A 133 17.20 2.66 7.83
N THR A 134 17.57 3.84 7.34
CA THR A 134 17.93 4.05 5.93
C THR A 134 19.14 3.19 5.53
N ALA A 135 20.16 3.13 6.38
CA ALA A 135 21.33 2.29 6.17
C ALA A 135 20.97 0.79 6.18
N TYR A 136 20.12 0.37 7.12
CA TYR A 136 19.61 -1.01 7.16
C TYR A 136 18.91 -1.41 5.86
N TYR A 137 17.96 -0.59 5.36
CA TYR A 137 17.24 -0.87 4.12
C TYR A 137 18.16 -0.90 2.92
N ARG A 138 19.15 0.02 2.84
CA ARG A 138 20.23 0.00 1.83
C ARG A 138 20.99 -1.33 1.87
N ASP A 139 21.40 -1.79 3.05
CA ASP A 139 22.24 -2.99 3.18
C ASP A 139 21.47 -4.24 2.80
N GLN A 140 20.18 -4.32 3.16
CA GLN A 140 19.28 -5.39 2.71
C GLN A 140 19.12 -5.36 1.18
N ALA A 141 18.87 -4.19 0.59
CA ALA A 141 18.76 -4.02 -0.85
C ALA A 141 20.08 -4.41 -1.56
N ASN A 142 21.23 -3.98 -1.04
CA ASN A 142 22.55 -4.38 -1.55
C ASN A 142 22.71 -5.90 -1.59
N ALA A 143 22.41 -6.58 -0.49
CA ALA A 143 22.55 -8.03 -0.39
C ALA A 143 21.65 -8.79 -1.37
N LEU A 144 20.43 -8.29 -1.61
CA LEU A 144 19.48 -8.89 -2.52
C LEU A 144 19.78 -8.54 -3.98
N SER A 145 20.28 -7.34 -4.28
CA SER A 145 20.66 -6.92 -5.65
C SER A 145 21.71 -7.83 -6.29
N LEU A 146 22.59 -8.44 -5.48
CA LEU A 146 23.60 -9.38 -5.92
C LEU A 146 23.03 -10.76 -6.31
N GLN A 147 21.81 -11.08 -5.88
CA GLN A 147 21.17 -12.37 -6.10
C GLN A 147 20.18 -12.34 -7.26
N VAL A 148 19.72 -11.15 -7.64
CA VAL A 148 18.75 -10.95 -8.73
C VAL A 148 19.39 -11.23 -10.08
N SER A 149 18.71 -11.99 -10.94
CA SER A 149 19.11 -12.16 -12.35
C SER A 149 19.05 -10.82 -13.08
N ARG A 150 19.97 -10.64 -14.04
CA ARG A 150 20.10 -9.37 -14.77
C ARG A 150 20.18 -9.60 -16.27
N ASP A 151 19.60 -8.68 -17.02
CA ASP A 151 19.70 -8.66 -18.48
C ASP A 151 21.10 -8.18 -18.94
N SER A 152 21.28 -8.09 -20.28
CA SER A 152 22.55 -7.66 -20.89
C SER A 152 22.90 -6.20 -20.60
N GLU A 153 21.93 -5.39 -20.15
CA GLU A 153 22.13 -3.98 -19.79
C GLU A 153 22.37 -3.81 -18.28
N GLY A 154 22.28 -4.90 -17.52
CA GLY A 154 22.47 -4.89 -16.07
C GLY A 154 21.18 -4.63 -15.28
N ASN A 155 20.02 -4.50 -15.93
CA ASN A 155 18.74 -4.29 -15.25
C ASN A 155 18.23 -5.60 -14.63
N PRO A 156 17.49 -5.54 -13.52
CA PRO A 156 16.84 -6.71 -12.95
C PRO A 156 15.94 -7.42 -13.98
N GLU A 157 16.18 -8.70 -14.20
CA GLU A 157 15.37 -9.56 -15.07
C GLU A 157 14.42 -10.38 -14.20
N TYR A 158 13.13 -10.07 -14.30
CA TYR A 158 12.07 -10.70 -13.52
C TYR A 158 11.17 -11.59 -14.38
N PRO A 159 10.42 -12.51 -13.77
CA PRO A 159 9.36 -13.23 -14.46
C PRO A 159 8.37 -12.30 -15.16
N SER A 160 7.54 -12.86 -16.03
CA SER A 160 6.51 -12.07 -16.73
C SER A 160 5.58 -11.37 -15.74
N PHE A 161 4.94 -10.29 -16.19
CA PHE A 161 3.95 -9.58 -15.39
C PHE A 161 2.86 -10.52 -14.84
N GLU A 162 2.39 -11.45 -15.69
CA GLU A 162 1.37 -12.42 -15.31
C GLU A 162 1.85 -13.31 -14.17
N THR A 163 3.08 -13.81 -14.26
CA THR A 163 3.69 -14.65 -13.21
C THR A 163 3.83 -13.87 -11.88
N LEU A 164 4.32 -12.63 -11.96
CA LEU A 164 4.41 -11.78 -10.77
C LEU A 164 3.04 -11.49 -10.15
N ALA A 165 2.03 -11.20 -10.99
CA ALA A 165 0.67 -10.94 -10.53
C ALA A 165 0.04 -12.18 -9.85
N GLU A 166 0.27 -13.38 -10.40
CA GLU A 166 -0.20 -14.65 -9.84
C GLU A 166 0.47 -14.97 -8.50
N GLN A 167 1.75 -14.66 -8.35
CA GLN A 167 2.52 -14.95 -7.14
C GLN A 167 2.27 -13.95 -6.01
N ALA A 168 1.91 -12.70 -6.32
CA ALA A 168 1.86 -11.61 -5.33
C ALA A 168 0.98 -11.87 -4.10
N GLY A 169 -0.04 -12.72 -4.24
CA GLY A 169 -0.92 -13.11 -3.14
C GLY A 169 -0.23 -13.88 -2.01
N GLU A 170 0.91 -14.55 -2.28
CA GLU A 170 1.63 -15.36 -1.30
C GLU A 170 2.07 -14.54 -0.09
N GLY A 171 2.61 -13.35 -0.31
CA GLY A 171 3.07 -12.48 0.78
C GLY A 171 1.94 -12.12 1.74
N PHE A 172 0.77 -11.74 1.23
CA PHE A 172 -0.41 -11.44 2.05
C PHE A 172 -0.94 -12.68 2.78
N GLN A 173 -0.92 -13.85 2.13
CA GLN A 173 -1.32 -15.11 2.78
C GLN A 173 -0.41 -15.43 3.96
N LYS A 174 0.92 -15.27 3.84
CA LYS A 174 1.86 -15.45 4.93
C LYS A 174 1.59 -14.48 6.08
N LEU A 175 1.41 -13.20 5.80
CA LEU A 175 1.07 -12.22 6.82
C LEU A 175 -0.23 -12.59 7.55
N THR A 176 -1.25 -13.04 6.81
CA THR A 176 -2.55 -13.40 7.39
C THR A 176 -2.48 -14.62 8.28
N TYR A 177 -1.84 -15.71 7.81
CA TYR A 177 -1.93 -17.03 8.44
C TYR A 177 -0.71 -17.40 9.29
N GLU A 178 0.49 -16.93 8.95
CA GLU A 178 1.70 -17.24 9.68
C GLU A 178 2.05 -16.13 10.69
N GLU A 179 1.83 -14.85 10.34
CA GLU A 179 2.08 -13.71 11.22
C GLU A 179 0.81 -13.22 11.96
N TYR A 180 -0.35 -13.87 11.72
CA TYR A 180 -1.63 -13.57 12.39
C TYR A 180 -2.12 -12.13 12.24
N MET A 181 -2.01 -11.58 11.01
CA MET A 181 -2.46 -10.22 10.65
C MET A 181 -3.72 -10.27 9.79
N PRO A 182 -4.94 -10.40 10.38
CA PRO A 182 -6.19 -10.60 9.62
C PRO A 182 -6.59 -9.40 8.75
N VAL A 183 -5.98 -8.25 8.94
CA VAL A 183 -6.19 -7.06 8.08
C VAL A 183 -5.84 -7.37 6.62
N PHE A 184 -4.94 -8.32 6.36
CA PHE A 184 -4.53 -8.74 5.02
C PHE A 184 -5.34 -9.91 4.44
N ALA A 185 -6.40 -10.36 5.12
CA ALA A 185 -7.28 -11.44 4.66
C ALA A 185 -8.27 -10.93 3.61
N GLY A 186 -7.80 -10.56 2.43
CA GLY A 186 -8.59 -10.13 1.28
C GLY A 186 -8.30 -10.97 0.03
N SER A 187 -8.94 -10.62 -1.09
CA SER A 187 -8.78 -11.33 -2.36
C SER A 187 -7.34 -11.31 -2.86
N THR A 188 -6.81 -12.49 -3.15
CA THR A 188 -5.48 -12.70 -3.77
C THR A 188 -5.55 -12.94 -5.28
N VAL A 189 -6.69 -12.67 -5.90
CA VAL A 189 -6.84 -12.70 -7.37
C VAL A 189 -5.75 -11.83 -8.01
N PRO A 190 -5.09 -12.28 -9.09
CA PRO A 190 -4.04 -11.52 -9.77
C PRO A 190 -4.50 -10.12 -10.18
N VAL A 191 -3.62 -9.14 -10.06
CA VAL A 191 -3.86 -7.79 -10.59
C VAL A 191 -3.86 -7.83 -12.12
N LYS A 192 -4.56 -6.87 -12.74
CA LYS A 192 -4.66 -6.77 -14.20
C LYS A 192 -3.60 -5.82 -14.78
N LYS A 193 -3.29 -5.99 -16.06
CA LYS A 193 -2.50 -5.00 -16.79
C LYS A 193 -3.33 -3.77 -17.09
N LEU A 194 -2.80 -2.58 -16.78
CA LEU A 194 -3.36 -1.33 -17.29
C LEU A 194 -3.19 -1.29 -18.80
N GLY A 195 -4.30 -1.14 -19.52
CA GLY A 195 -4.29 -0.73 -20.92
C GLY A 195 -3.78 0.71 -21.05
N TRP A 196 -3.39 1.13 -22.26
CA TRP A 196 -2.85 2.49 -22.52
C TRP A 196 -1.64 2.84 -21.63
N ALA A 197 -0.75 1.89 -21.43
CA ALA A 197 0.39 1.96 -20.53
C ALA A 197 1.25 3.23 -20.75
N ASP A 198 1.54 3.60 -22.00
CA ASP A 198 2.33 4.80 -22.33
C ASP A 198 1.67 6.08 -21.82
N MET A 199 0.35 6.18 -21.94
CA MET A 199 -0.41 7.34 -21.43
C MET A 199 -0.29 7.42 -19.89
N TYR A 200 -0.46 6.32 -19.19
CA TYR A 200 -0.32 6.30 -17.72
C TYR A 200 1.12 6.58 -17.29
N THR A 201 2.11 6.05 -18.01
CA THR A 201 3.53 6.35 -17.75
C THR A 201 3.83 7.84 -17.91
N SER A 202 3.31 8.50 -18.96
CA SER A 202 3.51 9.95 -19.15
C SER A 202 2.85 10.78 -18.04
N MET A 203 1.81 10.26 -17.42
CA MET A 203 1.14 10.87 -16.26
C MET A 203 1.80 10.53 -14.92
N GLY A 204 2.82 9.67 -14.92
CA GLY A 204 3.48 9.18 -13.70
C GLY A 204 2.64 8.17 -12.91
N ILE A 205 1.62 7.56 -13.52
CA ILE A 205 0.72 6.60 -12.87
C ILE A 205 1.24 5.18 -13.15
N VAL A 206 1.54 4.45 -12.08
CA VAL A 206 2.07 3.08 -12.14
C VAL A 206 1.04 2.02 -11.76
N GLY A 207 -0.01 2.38 -11.05
CA GLY A 207 -1.09 1.48 -10.67
C GLY A 207 -2.39 2.23 -10.41
N PHE A 208 -3.47 1.51 -10.34
CA PHE A 208 -4.79 2.06 -10.03
C PHE A 208 -5.76 0.97 -9.58
N THR A 209 -6.41 1.18 -8.44
CA THR A 209 -7.48 0.31 -7.94
C THR A 209 -8.84 0.94 -8.15
N MET A 210 -9.71 0.26 -8.88
CA MET A 210 -11.08 0.69 -9.18
C MET A 210 -12.07 -0.03 -8.27
N PHE A 211 -12.51 0.62 -7.23
CA PHE A 211 -13.44 0.10 -6.22
C PHE A 211 -14.82 -0.27 -6.75
N LEU A 212 -15.29 0.33 -7.88
CA LEU A 212 -16.60 -0.02 -8.47
C LEU A 212 -16.61 -1.38 -9.16
N THR A 213 -15.46 -1.90 -9.51
CA THR A 213 -15.29 -3.20 -10.18
C THR A 213 -14.40 -4.17 -9.39
N GLY A 214 -13.83 -3.72 -8.25
CA GLY A 214 -12.88 -4.50 -7.46
C GLY A 214 -11.57 -4.79 -8.19
N GLU A 215 -11.25 -4.04 -9.25
CA GLU A 215 -10.08 -4.28 -10.08
C GLU A 215 -8.87 -3.51 -9.58
N ALA A 216 -7.83 -4.22 -9.16
CA ALA A 216 -6.47 -3.69 -9.03
C ALA A 216 -5.74 -3.88 -10.37
N ALA A 217 -5.13 -2.84 -10.89
CA ALA A 217 -4.46 -2.85 -12.18
C ALA A 217 -3.14 -2.09 -12.11
N VAL A 218 -2.10 -2.64 -12.74
CA VAL A 218 -0.74 -2.11 -12.69
C VAL A 218 -0.21 -1.90 -14.09
N ASN A 219 0.56 -0.83 -14.28
CA ASN A 219 1.23 -0.51 -15.52
C ASN A 219 2.38 -1.51 -15.75
N PRO A 220 2.29 -2.39 -16.77
CA PRO A 220 3.30 -3.40 -17.01
C PRO A 220 4.65 -2.82 -17.48
N GLN A 221 4.70 -1.53 -17.80
CA GLN A 221 5.93 -0.83 -18.18
C GLN A 221 6.68 -0.24 -16.97
N ALA A 222 6.13 -0.31 -15.75
CA ALA A 222 6.82 0.15 -14.56
C ALA A 222 8.21 -0.53 -14.43
N PRO A 223 9.22 0.15 -13.85
CA PRO A 223 10.55 -0.43 -13.68
C PRO A 223 10.48 -1.80 -12.99
N PRO A 224 11.16 -2.83 -13.52
CA PRO A 224 11.08 -4.19 -12.96
C PRO A 224 11.32 -4.22 -11.46
N VAL A 225 12.30 -3.47 -10.97
CA VAL A 225 12.66 -3.43 -9.54
C VAL A 225 11.52 -3.01 -8.63
N SER A 226 10.59 -2.17 -9.09
CA SER A 226 9.45 -1.69 -8.30
C SER A 226 8.13 -2.43 -8.61
N LEU A 227 8.09 -3.21 -9.68
CA LEU A 227 6.86 -3.83 -10.16
C LEU A 227 6.19 -4.76 -9.14
N PRO A 228 6.92 -5.67 -8.43
CA PRO A 228 6.32 -6.51 -7.38
C PRO A 228 5.72 -5.67 -6.22
N PHE A 229 6.42 -4.61 -5.81
CA PHE A 229 5.93 -3.69 -4.77
C PHE A 229 4.65 -2.98 -5.22
N THR A 230 4.61 -2.46 -6.45
CA THR A 230 3.43 -1.80 -7.01
C THR A 230 2.24 -2.75 -7.10
N ILE A 231 2.47 -4.01 -7.48
CA ILE A 231 1.43 -5.05 -7.50
C ILE A 231 0.84 -5.24 -6.11
N CYS A 232 1.68 -5.41 -5.09
CA CYS A 232 1.22 -5.56 -3.71
C CYS A 232 0.53 -4.30 -3.18
N HIS A 233 0.98 -3.10 -3.56
CA HIS A 233 0.35 -1.83 -3.19
C HIS A 233 -1.10 -1.74 -3.72
N GLU A 234 -1.33 -2.05 -4.98
CA GLU A 234 -2.68 -2.06 -5.55
C GLU A 234 -3.56 -3.16 -4.94
N MET A 235 -2.97 -4.31 -4.61
CA MET A 235 -3.69 -5.34 -3.86
C MET A 235 -4.09 -4.87 -2.46
N ALA A 236 -3.24 -4.11 -1.76
CA ALA A 236 -3.56 -3.55 -0.45
C ALA A 236 -4.76 -2.59 -0.53
N HIS A 237 -4.81 -1.71 -1.53
CA HIS A 237 -5.99 -0.88 -1.77
C HIS A 237 -7.26 -1.71 -2.01
N ARG A 238 -7.17 -2.78 -2.79
CA ARG A 238 -8.28 -3.71 -3.00
C ARG A 238 -8.72 -4.40 -1.71
N MET A 239 -7.81 -4.64 -0.78
CA MET A 239 -8.09 -5.14 0.57
C MET A 239 -8.65 -4.05 1.51
N CYS A 240 -9.05 -2.89 0.97
CA CYS A 240 -9.61 -1.75 1.69
C CYS A 240 -8.63 -0.99 2.60
N ILE A 241 -7.32 -1.14 2.42
CA ILE A 241 -6.30 -0.30 3.02
C ILE A 241 -6.23 0.97 2.18
N ALA A 242 -6.97 2.01 2.59
CA ALA A 242 -7.23 3.17 1.73
C ALA A 242 -6.12 4.23 1.75
N GLN A 243 -5.45 4.40 2.90
CA GLN A 243 -4.39 5.40 3.05
C GLN A 243 -3.13 4.98 2.30
N GLU A 244 -2.51 5.92 1.58
CA GLU A 244 -1.35 5.64 0.72
C GLU A 244 -0.12 5.15 1.49
N GLN A 245 0.17 5.76 2.65
CA GLN A 245 1.25 5.30 3.52
C GLN A 245 1.01 3.89 4.05
N ASP A 246 -0.24 3.56 4.36
CA ASP A 246 -0.63 2.24 4.85
C ASP A 246 -0.57 1.19 3.74
N ALA A 247 -1.00 1.53 2.52
CA ALA A 247 -0.86 0.66 1.35
C ALA A 247 0.61 0.41 0.98
N ASN A 248 1.47 1.42 1.10
CA ASN A 248 2.92 1.27 0.92
C ASN A 248 3.54 0.38 2.02
N MET A 249 3.11 0.54 3.28
CA MET A 249 3.56 -0.33 4.37
C MET A 249 3.08 -1.77 4.19
N ALA A 250 1.83 -1.97 3.79
CA ALA A 250 1.27 -3.27 3.44
C ALA A 250 2.05 -3.95 2.31
N ALA A 251 2.40 -3.19 1.25
CA ALA A 251 3.22 -3.67 0.15
C ALA A 251 4.63 -4.07 0.61
N PHE A 252 5.27 -3.26 1.46
CA PHE A 252 6.57 -3.61 2.05
C PHE A 252 6.49 -4.92 2.82
N LEU A 253 5.53 -5.07 3.72
CA LEU A 253 5.37 -6.27 4.54
C LEU A 253 5.10 -7.52 3.69
N ALA A 254 4.17 -7.43 2.72
CA ALA A 254 3.84 -8.56 1.84
C ALA A 254 5.04 -8.97 0.97
N CYS A 255 5.72 -8.01 0.35
CA CYS A 255 6.90 -8.29 -0.46
C CYS A 255 8.05 -8.84 0.38
N ARG A 256 8.27 -8.33 1.59
CA ARG A 256 9.28 -8.84 2.54
C ARG A 256 9.01 -10.29 2.95
N ALA A 257 7.77 -10.63 3.24
CA ALA A 257 7.36 -11.96 3.65
C ALA A 257 7.39 -13.00 2.51
N HIS A 258 7.44 -12.55 1.25
CA HIS A 258 7.37 -13.40 0.08
C HIS A 258 8.58 -14.34 -0.06
N SER A 259 8.39 -15.56 -0.59
CA SER A 259 9.50 -16.52 -0.82
C SER A 259 10.38 -16.12 -2.00
N GLU A 260 9.79 -15.51 -3.05
CA GLU A 260 10.48 -15.18 -4.27
C GLU A 260 11.35 -13.92 -4.15
N LEU A 261 12.55 -13.99 -4.70
CA LEU A 261 13.56 -12.95 -4.63
C LEU A 261 13.12 -11.59 -5.24
N PRO A 262 12.42 -11.53 -6.40
CA PRO A 262 11.93 -10.28 -6.97
C PRO A 262 11.09 -9.45 -5.99
N PHE A 263 10.22 -10.09 -5.22
CA PHE A 263 9.39 -9.41 -4.24
C PHE A 263 10.23 -8.88 -3.08
N ARG A 264 11.07 -9.71 -2.50
CA ARG A 264 11.93 -9.29 -1.39
C ARG A 264 12.86 -8.14 -1.77
N TYR A 265 13.46 -8.21 -2.95
CA TYR A 265 14.30 -7.12 -3.42
C TYR A 265 13.50 -5.84 -3.63
N SER A 266 12.34 -5.93 -4.26
CA SER A 266 11.44 -4.79 -4.46
C SER A 266 11.02 -4.13 -3.13
N ALA A 267 10.75 -4.93 -2.08
CA ALA A 267 10.44 -4.40 -0.75
C ALA A 267 11.56 -3.51 -0.20
N TYR A 268 12.77 -4.03 -0.13
CA TYR A 268 13.91 -3.32 0.46
C TYR A 268 14.41 -2.18 -0.42
N PHE A 269 14.32 -2.32 -1.74
CA PHE A 269 14.60 -1.24 -2.68
C PHE A 269 13.67 -0.04 -2.46
N MET A 270 12.36 -0.27 -2.39
CA MET A 270 11.39 0.80 -2.18
C MET A 270 11.48 1.39 -0.77
N ALA A 271 11.68 0.57 0.26
CA ALA A 271 11.90 1.05 1.63
C ALA A 271 13.15 1.95 1.71
N TYR A 272 14.25 1.55 1.09
CA TYR A 272 15.46 2.40 0.99
C TYR A 272 15.14 3.73 0.31
N ARG A 273 14.43 3.72 -0.82
CA ARG A 273 14.06 4.95 -1.54
C ARG A 273 13.23 5.91 -0.68
N TYR A 274 12.22 5.41 0.01
CA TYR A 274 11.37 6.24 0.88
C TYR A 274 12.17 6.86 2.02
N CYS A 275 12.92 6.04 2.76
CA CYS A 275 13.73 6.53 3.88
C CYS A 275 14.88 7.44 3.42
N TYR A 276 15.53 7.14 2.28
CA TYR A 276 16.56 7.99 1.70
C TYR A 276 16.03 9.37 1.29
N SER A 277 14.85 9.42 0.68
CA SER A 277 14.20 10.68 0.31
C SER A 277 13.90 11.54 1.54
N ALA A 278 13.35 10.94 2.60
CA ALA A 278 13.10 11.63 3.86
C ALA A 278 14.40 12.10 4.52
N LEU A 279 15.42 11.23 4.60
CA LEU A 279 16.73 11.57 5.14
C LEU A 279 17.42 12.72 4.37
N ALA A 280 17.33 12.69 3.03
CA ALA A 280 17.91 13.75 2.19
C ALA A 280 17.22 15.10 2.39
N ALA A 281 15.90 15.10 2.64
CA ALA A 281 15.15 16.31 2.93
C ALA A 281 15.52 16.92 4.30
N HIS A 282 15.80 16.09 5.31
CA HIS A 282 16.14 16.55 6.67
C HIS A 282 17.65 16.77 6.87
N SER A 283 18.50 15.92 6.30
CA SER A 283 19.96 15.98 6.46
C SER A 283 20.68 15.48 5.20
N PRO A 284 20.97 16.37 4.23
CA PRO A 284 21.72 15.99 3.01
C PRO A 284 23.09 15.36 3.29
N GLY A 285 23.73 15.73 4.41
CA GLY A 285 25.01 15.16 4.84
C GLY A 285 24.89 13.71 5.28
N ALA A 286 23.85 13.38 6.07
CA ALA A 286 23.55 12.01 6.48
C ALA A 286 23.16 11.14 5.26
N ALA A 287 22.30 11.66 4.40
CA ALA A 287 21.90 10.97 3.17
C ALA A 287 23.12 10.62 2.28
N LYS A 288 24.07 11.56 2.14
CA LYS A 288 25.31 11.30 1.40
C LYS A 288 26.18 10.21 2.05
N ARG A 289 26.26 10.16 3.40
CA ARG A 289 26.97 9.07 4.10
C ARG A 289 26.34 7.72 3.82
N VAL A 290 25.00 7.65 3.93
CA VAL A 290 24.26 6.42 3.67
C VAL A 290 24.41 6.00 2.21
N ALA A 291 24.24 6.90 1.24
CA ALA A 291 24.38 6.60 -0.18
C ALA A 291 25.77 6.10 -0.56
N ALA A 292 26.83 6.56 0.11
CA ALA A 292 28.20 6.08 -0.12
C ALA A 292 28.39 4.57 0.16
N GLY A 293 27.48 3.94 0.90
CA GLY A 293 27.46 2.50 1.13
C GLY A 293 26.59 1.71 0.13
N ALA A 294 25.94 2.37 -0.85
CA ALA A 294 25.22 1.68 -1.91
C ALA A 294 26.19 0.98 -2.86
N GLY A 295 25.96 -0.31 -3.10
CA GLY A 295 26.73 -1.09 -4.07
C GLY A 295 26.40 -0.68 -5.52
N GLU A 296 27.27 -1.01 -6.45
CA GLU A 296 27.14 -0.62 -7.87
C GLU A 296 25.80 -1.06 -8.49
N LEU A 297 25.33 -2.27 -8.17
CA LEU A 297 24.06 -2.80 -8.71
C LEU A 297 22.84 -2.07 -8.14
N LEU A 298 22.85 -1.78 -6.83
CA LEU A 298 21.78 -1.00 -6.22
C LEU A 298 21.77 0.43 -6.78
N GLN A 299 22.94 1.05 -6.95
CA GLN A 299 23.02 2.39 -7.53
C GLN A 299 22.52 2.40 -8.98
N HIS A 300 22.90 1.41 -9.78
CA HIS A 300 22.40 1.23 -11.15
C HIS A 300 20.85 1.15 -11.16
N ASP A 301 20.26 0.35 -10.27
CA ASP A 301 18.79 0.20 -10.22
C ASP A 301 18.09 1.48 -9.75
N MET A 302 18.73 2.25 -8.86
CA MET A 302 18.24 3.58 -8.43
C MET A 302 18.25 4.56 -9.61
N ASP A 303 19.36 4.64 -10.34
CA ASP A 303 19.51 5.52 -11.48
C ASP A 303 18.53 5.13 -12.62
N TYR A 304 18.42 3.83 -12.92
CA TYR A 304 17.45 3.32 -13.89
C TYR A 304 16.00 3.69 -13.52
N TYR A 305 15.63 3.53 -12.25
CA TYR A 305 14.29 3.88 -11.78
C TYR A 305 14.01 5.38 -11.94
N ASP A 306 14.94 6.24 -11.56
CA ASP A 306 14.79 7.68 -11.67
C ASP A 306 14.75 8.15 -13.13
N ASP A 307 15.64 7.61 -13.97
CA ASP A 307 15.70 7.91 -15.41
C ASP A 307 14.44 7.45 -16.15
N PHE A 308 13.86 6.31 -15.76
CA PHE A 308 12.61 5.83 -16.34
C PHE A 308 11.49 6.86 -16.21
N PHE A 309 11.28 7.40 -15.02
CA PHE A 309 10.25 8.41 -14.81
C PHE A 309 10.65 9.76 -15.38
N HIS A 310 11.89 10.18 -15.22
CA HIS A 310 12.37 11.48 -15.72
C HIS A 310 12.26 11.58 -17.25
N SER A 311 12.60 10.53 -17.97
CA SER A 311 12.60 10.53 -19.43
C SER A 311 11.22 10.36 -20.06
N ARG A 312 10.22 9.81 -19.34
CA ARG A 312 8.91 9.46 -19.89
C ARG A 312 7.75 10.31 -19.38
N ARG A 313 7.95 11.09 -18.33
CA ARG A 313 6.94 12.01 -17.83
C ARG A 313 6.73 13.20 -18.75
N ASP A 314 5.47 13.51 -19.00
CA ASP A 314 5.06 14.83 -19.49
C ASP A 314 4.68 15.70 -18.29
N ASP A 315 5.37 16.82 -18.09
CA ASP A 315 5.17 17.67 -16.93
C ASP A 315 3.72 18.18 -16.82
N SER A 316 3.08 18.50 -17.93
CA SER A 316 1.69 18.98 -17.94
C SER A 316 0.72 17.87 -17.57
N ALA A 317 0.88 16.67 -18.14
CA ALA A 317 0.06 15.52 -17.85
C ALA A 317 0.26 15.04 -16.40
N THR A 318 1.50 15.01 -15.93
CA THR A 318 1.84 14.64 -14.54
C THR A 318 1.24 15.64 -13.54
N ASN A 319 1.33 16.94 -13.79
CA ASN A 319 0.75 17.96 -12.91
C ASN A 319 -0.77 17.86 -12.83
N ILE A 320 -1.44 17.59 -13.95
CA ILE A 320 -2.89 17.35 -13.96
C ILE A 320 -3.23 16.08 -13.15
N ALA A 321 -2.55 14.98 -13.41
CA ALA A 321 -2.77 13.72 -12.71
C ALA A 321 -2.54 13.87 -11.20
N THR A 322 -1.43 14.50 -10.80
CA THR A 322 -1.10 14.77 -9.39
C THR A 322 -2.17 15.66 -8.74
N THR A 323 -2.64 16.72 -9.42
CA THR A 323 -3.70 17.60 -8.89
C THR A 323 -5.02 16.86 -8.70
N VAL A 324 -5.39 16.00 -9.66
CA VAL A 324 -6.60 15.19 -9.57
C VAL A 324 -6.49 14.20 -8.42
N ASN A 325 -5.36 13.51 -8.29
CA ASN A 325 -5.11 12.55 -7.22
C ASN A 325 -5.07 13.23 -5.84
N ASP A 326 -4.36 14.35 -5.71
CA ASP A 326 -4.32 15.14 -4.47
C ASP A 326 -5.73 15.59 -4.04
N THR A 327 -6.52 16.05 -4.99
CA THR A 327 -7.92 16.44 -4.75
C THR A 327 -8.75 15.23 -4.32
N TYR A 328 -8.59 14.09 -4.98
CA TYR A 328 -9.27 12.86 -4.64
C TYR A 328 -8.96 12.42 -3.21
N ILE A 329 -7.68 12.33 -2.85
CA ILE A 329 -7.23 11.91 -1.51
C ILE A 329 -7.78 12.86 -0.44
N LYS A 330 -7.72 14.19 -0.67
CA LYS A 330 -8.24 15.20 0.27
C LYS A 330 -9.77 15.13 0.43
N VAL A 331 -10.50 14.98 -0.66
CA VAL A 331 -11.97 14.84 -0.61
C VAL A 331 -12.38 13.53 0.06
N SER A 332 -11.58 12.49 -0.07
CA SER A 332 -11.81 11.19 0.58
C SER A 332 -11.51 11.19 2.08
N GLY A 333 -10.81 12.18 2.61
CA GLY A 333 -10.64 12.36 4.07
C GLY A 333 -9.20 12.47 4.56
N ASN A 334 -8.20 12.38 3.68
CA ASN A 334 -6.80 12.63 4.05
C ASN A 334 -6.41 14.07 3.66
N ASP A 335 -6.42 14.99 4.64
CA ASP A 335 -6.14 16.40 4.41
C ASP A 335 -4.72 16.70 3.85
N LYS A 336 -3.78 15.75 3.99
CA LYS A 336 -2.40 15.86 3.48
C LYS A 336 -2.30 15.61 1.97
N GLY A 337 -3.31 14.93 1.38
CA GLY A 337 -3.31 14.63 -0.05
C GLY A 337 -2.10 13.77 -0.44
N VAL A 338 -1.46 14.07 -1.57
CA VAL A 338 -0.28 13.34 -2.06
C VAL A 338 0.96 13.45 -1.14
N ALA A 339 0.99 14.39 -0.20
CA ALA A 339 2.08 14.48 0.78
C ALA A 339 2.12 13.26 1.72
N SER A 340 0.99 12.55 1.88
CA SER A 340 0.92 11.31 2.69
C SER A 340 1.78 10.16 2.14
N TYR A 341 2.16 10.18 0.86
CA TYR A 341 3.09 9.18 0.31
C TYR A 341 4.44 9.13 1.03
N GLY A 342 4.90 10.26 1.58
CA GLY A 342 6.14 10.33 2.36
C GLY A 342 6.04 9.74 3.77
N GLU A 343 4.83 9.61 4.30
CA GLU A 343 4.59 9.16 5.69
C GLU A 343 4.85 7.67 5.91
N VAL A 344 4.97 6.88 4.84
CA VAL A 344 5.43 5.49 4.96
C VAL A 344 6.82 5.39 5.58
N CYS A 345 7.65 6.43 5.45
CA CYS A 345 8.97 6.46 6.09
C CYS A 345 8.84 6.35 7.62
N ASP A 346 7.86 7.00 8.23
CA ASP A 346 7.63 6.94 9.68
C ASP A 346 7.28 5.51 10.11
N LEU A 347 6.43 4.83 9.35
CA LEU A 347 6.08 3.43 9.60
C LEU A 347 7.30 2.49 9.41
N LEU A 348 8.10 2.71 8.38
CA LEU A 348 9.30 1.92 8.10
C LEU A 348 10.36 2.09 9.19
N VAL A 349 10.62 3.33 9.66
CA VAL A 349 11.57 3.58 10.75
C VAL A 349 11.10 2.91 12.05
N ASN A 350 9.83 3.07 12.40
CA ASN A 350 9.27 2.42 13.59
C ASN A 350 9.28 0.90 13.48
N TRP A 351 9.00 0.35 12.29
CA TRP A 351 9.12 -1.09 12.05
C TRP A 351 10.56 -1.58 12.25
N HIS A 352 11.55 -0.84 11.74
CA HIS A 352 12.97 -1.17 11.93
C HIS A 352 13.35 -1.16 13.41
N ILE A 353 12.96 -0.13 14.16
CA ILE A 353 13.25 -0.02 15.59
C ILE A 353 12.63 -1.19 16.35
N GLN A 354 11.33 -1.45 16.15
CA GLN A 354 10.59 -2.42 16.95
C GLN A 354 10.85 -3.87 16.56
N THR A 355 11.20 -4.13 15.29
CA THR A 355 11.38 -5.51 14.80
C THR A 355 12.85 -5.94 14.73
N ILE A 356 13.76 -4.99 14.52
CA ILE A 356 15.18 -5.30 14.32
C ILE A 356 16.03 -4.87 15.51
N ILE A 357 15.90 -3.61 15.97
CA ILE A 357 16.78 -3.06 17.02
C ILE A 357 16.41 -3.62 18.39
N LEU A 358 15.15 -3.48 18.83
CA LEU A 358 14.73 -3.87 20.17
C LEU A 358 14.94 -5.37 20.45
N PRO A 359 14.55 -6.32 19.57
CA PRO A 359 14.83 -7.73 19.80
C PRO A 359 16.32 -8.06 19.86
N SER A 360 17.16 -7.38 19.04
CA SER A 360 18.61 -7.58 19.06
C SER A 360 19.23 -7.12 20.36
N SER A 361 18.80 -5.99 20.92
CA SER A 361 19.31 -5.44 22.19
C SER A 361 18.97 -6.35 23.37
N ILE A 362 17.76 -6.93 23.40
CA ILE A 362 17.34 -7.88 24.43
C ILE A 362 18.23 -9.12 24.42
N VAL A 363 18.52 -9.67 23.23
CA VAL A 363 19.39 -10.85 23.07
C VAL A 363 20.84 -10.56 23.48
N GLU A 364 21.33 -9.33 23.24
CA GLU A 364 22.67 -8.92 23.69
C GLU A 364 22.72 -8.75 25.21
N GLU A 365 21.70 -8.15 25.84
CA GLU A 365 21.63 -8.05 27.31
C GLU A 365 21.57 -9.43 27.99
N GLU A 366 20.79 -10.38 27.45
CA GLU A 366 20.77 -11.76 27.95
C GLU A 366 22.11 -12.49 27.78
N LYS A 367 22.89 -12.18 26.73
CA LYS A 367 24.24 -12.72 26.55
C LYS A 367 25.29 -12.08 27.44
N PHE A 368 25.11 -10.82 27.82
CA PHE A 368 26.07 -10.03 28.59
C PHE A 368 25.88 -10.14 30.11
N ASN A 369 24.79 -10.75 30.57
CA ASN A 369 24.57 -10.98 31.99
C ASN A 369 24.52 -12.49 32.27
N PRO A 370 25.65 -13.24 32.12
CA PRO A 370 25.73 -14.54 32.72
C PRO A 370 25.51 -14.33 34.21
N LEU A 371 24.51 -14.95 34.80
CA LEU A 371 24.37 -15.07 36.26
C LEU A 371 25.74 -15.49 36.76
N ASP A 372 26.45 -14.61 37.44
CA ASP A 372 27.69 -14.92 38.09
C ASP A 372 27.34 -15.88 39.20
N GLU A 373 27.57 -17.19 38.95
CA GLU A 373 27.28 -18.26 39.88
C GLU A 373 28.00 -18.03 41.25
N THR A 374 28.95 -17.08 41.31
CA THR A 374 29.68 -16.73 42.51
C THR A 374 28.92 -15.74 43.44
N GLN A 375 27.81 -15.15 43.01
CA GLN A 375 27.01 -14.19 43.78
C GLN A 375 25.65 -14.72 44.26
N VAL A 376 25.27 -15.93 43.94
CA VAL A 376 24.06 -16.53 44.50
C VAL A 376 24.40 -17.09 45.89
N ASP A 377 24.15 -16.29 46.93
CA ASP A 377 24.18 -16.76 48.32
C ASP A 377 23.03 -17.76 48.53
N LEU A 378 23.31 -19.04 48.39
CA LEU A 378 22.37 -20.14 48.61
C LEU A 378 22.25 -20.53 50.10
N SER A 379 22.88 -19.80 51.02
CA SER A 379 22.85 -20.11 52.45
C SER A 379 21.46 -19.95 53.11
N GLY A 380 20.52 -19.35 52.43
CA GLY A 380 19.14 -19.11 52.90
C GLY A 380 18.06 -20.04 52.33
N LEU A 381 18.41 -20.97 51.45
CA LEU A 381 17.44 -21.91 50.90
C LEU A 381 17.41 -23.22 51.73
N PRO A 382 16.24 -23.69 52.19
CA PRO A 382 16.12 -24.99 52.85
C PRO A 382 16.60 -26.10 51.93
N ASN A 383 17.44 -27.02 52.46
CA ASN A 383 18.05 -28.16 51.77
C ASN A 383 17.01 -28.95 50.95
N ALA A 384 17.00 -28.79 49.63
CA ALA A 384 16.15 -29.55 48.70
C ALA A 384 16.61 -31.01 48.54
N LYS A 385 17.46 -31.54 49.41
CA LYS A 385 17.93 -32.95 49.35
C LYS A 385 17.11 -33.92 50.19
N GLU A 386 16.06 -33.50 50.91
CA GLU A 386 15.26 -34.39 51.74
C GLU A 386 13.87 -34.76 51.21
N SER A 387 13.48 -34.35 50.01
CA SER A 387 12.14 -34.66 49.46
C SER A 387 12.08 -35.65 48.28
N TYR A 388 13.19 -36.31 47.93
CA TYR A 388 13.20 -37.29 46.81
C TYR A 388 13.66 -38.72 47.18
N THR A 389 13.53 -39.13 48.45
CA THR A 389 13.81 -40.52 48.84
C THR A 389 12.70 -41.13 49.70
N ASN A 390 11.44 -41.03 49.26
CA ASN A 390 10.39 -41.90 49.82
C ASN A 390 9.19 -41.92 48.85
N ASP A 391 9.33 -42.62 47.74
CA ASP A 391 8.23 -43.29 47.05
C ASP A 391 8.75 -44.25 45.96
N ALA A 392 9.55 -45.22 46.41
CA ALA A 392 9.85 -46.42 45.63
C ALA A 392 9.85 -47.63 46.55
N GLY A 393 8.66 -48.06 46.92
CA GLY A 393 8.49 -49.28 47.74
C GLY A 393 7.00 -49.46 48.02
N ASN A 394 6.39 -50.39 47.29
CA ASN A 394 5.12 -51.07 47.46
C ASN A 394 4.12 -50.85 46.33
N ALA A 395 4.18 -51.72 45.36
CA ALA A 395 3.00 -52.37 44.78
C ALA A 395 3.43 -53.72 44.18
N GLU A 396 3.14 -54.78 44.89
CA GLU A 396 2.84 -56.09 44.29
C GLU A 396 1.54 -56.00 43.49
#